data_a80f2f53d92915a4956c7fdc1b818ff9
#
_entry.id   a80f2f53d92915a4956c7fdc1b818ff9
#
_cell.length_a   1.000
_cell.length_b   1.000
_cell.length_c   1.000
_cell.angle_alpha   90.00
_cell.angle_beta   90.00
_cell.angle_gamma   90.00
#
_symmetry.space_group_name_H-M   'P 1'
#
loop_
_entity.id
_entity.type
_entity.pdbx_description
1 polymer ?
#
loop_
_entity_poly.entity_id
_entity_poly.type
_entity_poly.pdbx_seq_one_letter_code
_entity_poly.pdbx_strand_id
1 'polypeptide(L)'
;MPRTKQRTNPLFRPDDFRLIAGSERAEKALTDPDSIDLLVWNVFSTLDTHSDPAWLAGRMEMLVGAGVRAPVRMSLWTEAEREPLLHPPASYIAAVRTRAERAGGDAASLTEFGAPVSVPVRVDSPDVIGLIDAVGATSAVGRGGRDRIVELIDVGLEQARRLGKTLGVAVLYRSGTDAATEVSGRLNALRTTKNLAAALPHRSTVPPVALREMSWQQLLKIWQSELDYLDVDGLPVKQFLAHCRDRGLM
;
A
#
# COMPACT_ATOMS: atom_id res chain seq x y z
N MET A 1 36.56 10.78 19.91
CA MET A 1 35.79 9.57 19.60
C MET A 1 35.44 9.61 18.12
N PRO A 2 35.77 8.59 17.31
CA PRO A 2 35.38 8.58 15.91
C PRO A 2 33.85 8.53 15.84
N ARG A 3 33.23 9.47 15.14
CA ARG A 3 31.80 9.42 14.78
C ARG A 3 31.60 8.16 13.93
N THR A 4 30.96 7.14 14.48
CA THR A 4 30.46 6.00 13.71
C THR A 4 29.61 6.61 12.57
N LYS A 5 30.07 6.48 11.33
CA LYS A 5 29.25 6.85 10.17
C LYS A 5 27.95 6.05 10.29
N GLN A 6 26.87 6.73 10.61
CA GLN A 6 25.55 6.14 10.63
C GLN A 6 25.32 5.55 9.23
N ARG A 7 25.22 4.23 9.14
CA ARG A 7 24.97 3.55 7.86
C ARG A 7 23.60 3.99 7.40
N THR A 8 23.54 4.75 6.31
CA THR A 8 22.26 5.08 5.66
C THR A 8 21.74 3.85 4.91
N ASN A 9 20.43 3.65 4.94
CA ASN A 9 19.79 2.59 4.18
C ASN A 9 20.00 2.78 2.66
N PRO A 10 20.03 1.70 1.88
CA PRO A 10 20.19 1.77 0.43
C PRO A 10 18.88 2.22 -0.25
N LEU A 11 18.62 3.51 -0.24
CA LEU A 11 17.47 4.13 -0.90
C LEU A 11 17.85 4.51 -2.34
N PHE A 12 17.10 4.00 -3.32
CA PHE A 12 17.29 4.33 -4.72
C PHE A 12 16.79 5.74 -5.00
N ARG A 13 17.54 6.49 -5.83
CA ARG A 13 17.16 7.83 -6.25
C ARG A 13 16.54 8.67 -5.12
N PRO A 14 17.28 8.97 -4.04
CA PRO A 14 16.73 9.59 -2.84
C PRO A 14 16.13 10.98 -3.09
N ASP A 15 16.61 11.70 -4.11
CA ASP A 15 16.08 13.02 -4.46
C ASP A 15 14.71 12.90 -5.15
N ASP A 16 14.53 11.94 -6.05
CA ASP A 16 13.21 11.64 -6.63
C ASP A 16 12.22 11.22 -5.55
N PHE A 17 12.67 10.38 -4.60
CA PHE A 17 11.84 9.99 -3.48
C PHE A 17 11.41 11.17 -2.62
N ARG A 18 12.32 12.12 -2.33
CA ARG A 18 11.97 13.35 -1.60
C ARG A 18 10.92 14.19 -2.31
N LEU A 19 11.00 14.28 -3.64
CA LEU A 19 10.04 15.02 -4.45
C LEU A 19 8.64 14.39 -4.43
N ILE A 20 8.56 13.07 -4.35
CA ILE A 20 7.30 12.31 -4.42
C ILE A 20 6.70 12.12 -3.03
N ALA A 21 7.49 11.67 -2.07
CA ALA A 21 7.03 11.23 -0.76
C ALA A 21 7.23 12.27 0.36
N GLY A 22 7.97 13.36 0.08
CA GLY A 22 8.32 14.40 1.03
C GLY A 22 9.59 14.11 1.84
N SER A 23 10.19 15.17 2.39
CA SER A 23 11.49 15.11 3.06
C SER A 23 11.46 14.30 4.34
N GLU A 24 10.40 14.38 5.14
CA GLU A 24 10.27 13.62 6.40
C GLU A 24 10.26 12.11 6.15
N ARG A 25 9.47 11.67 5.17
CA ARG A 25 9.37 10.26 4.78
C ARG A 25 10.70 9.75 4.21
N ALA A 26 11.39 10.57 3.43
CA ALA A 26 12.70 10.24 2.89
C ALA A 26 13.77 10.10 3.98
N GLU A 27 13.78 11.00 4.96
CA GLU A 27 14.71 10.90 6.09
C GLU A 27 14.45 9.63 6.91
N LYS A 28 13.19 9.31 7.18
CA LYS A 28 12.82 8.07 7.86
C LYS A 28 13.25 6.84 7.05
N ALA A 29 13.04 6.83 5.73
CA ALA A 29 13.46 5.72 4.88
C ALA A 29 14.99 5.52 4.89
N LEU A 30 15.76 6.60 5.00
CA LEU A 30 17.22 6.54 5.05
C LEU A 30 17.77 6.08 6.41
N THR A 31 17.06 6.33 7.50
CA THR A 31 17.58 6.14 8.87
C THR A 31 16.94 4.98 9.61
N ASP A 32 15.66 4.66 9.33
CA ASP A 32 14.95 3.54 9.94
C ASP A 32 15.20 2.25 9.13
N PRO A 33 15.93 1.28 9.71
CA PRO A 33 16.25 0.05 9.01
C PRO A 33 15.04 -0.85 8.71
N ASP A 34 13.92 -0.64 9.38
CA ASP A 34 12.67 -1.37 9.19
C ASP A 34 11.63 -0.54 8.42
N SER A 35 12.07 0.53 7.73
CA SER A 35 11.21 1.41 6.96
C SER A 35 10.49 0.66 5.83
N ILE A 36 9.18 0.67 5.90
CA ILE A 36 8.31 0.18 4.83
C ILE A 36 8.43 1.06 3.58
N ASP A 37 8.60 2.35 3.75
CA ASP A 37 8.74 3.30 2.65
C ASP A 37 10.00 3.00 1.81
N LEU A 38 11.08 2.53 2.45
CA LEU A 38 12.28 2.03 1.76
C LEU A 38 11.95 0.84 0.83
N LEU A 39 11.17 -0.13 1.34
CA LEU A 39 10.80 -1.31 0.56
C LEU A 39 9.86 -0.93 -0.60
N VAL A 40 8.82 -0.15 -0.31
CA VAL A 40 7.87 0.32 -1.33
C VAL A 40 8.59 1.06 -2.44
N TRP A 41 9.41 2.05 -2.10
CA TRP A 41 10.12 2.84 -3.09
C TRP A 41 11.06 2.01 -3.95
N ASN A 42 11.96 1.27 -3.30
CA ASN A 42 12.97 0.52 -4.05
C ASN A 42 12.36 -0.53 -4.98
N VAL A 43 11.33 -1.24 -4.53
CA VAL A 43 10.68 -2.28 -5.33
C VAL A 43 9.85 -1.68 -6.45
N PHE A 44 8.88 -0.84 -6.12
CA PHE A 44 7.89 -0.38 -7.11
C PHE A 44 8.46 0.66 -8.08
N SER A 45 9.33 1.57 -7.63
CA SER A 45 9.95 2.52 -8.56
C SER A 45 10.90 1.85 -9.56
N THR A 46 11.53 0.74 -9.16
CA THR A 46 12.39 -0.04 -10.06
C THR A 46 11.55 -0.82 -11.06
N LEU A 47 10.47 -1.45 -10.63
CA LEU A 47 9.55 -2.14 -11.53
C LEU A 47 8.93 -1.17 -12.55
N ASP A 48 8.51 0.01 -12.11
CA ASP A 48 7.95 1.04 -13.00
C ASP A 48 8.95 1.51 -14.06
N THR A 49 10.25 1.55 -13.72
CA THR A 49 11.29 2.09 -14.59
C THR A 49 11.84 1.04 -15.57
N HIS A 50 11.92 -0.21 -15.17
CA HIS A 50 12.70 -1.24 -15.89
C HIS A 50 11.85 -2.37 -16.45
N SER A 51 10.70 -2.69 -15.87
CA SER A 51 9.93 -3.86 -16.31
C SER A 51 9.27 -3.69 -17.67
N ASP A 52 9.20 -4.79 -18.40
CA ASP A 52 8.36 -4.87 -19.60
C ASP A 52 6.89 -4.60 -19.23
N PRO A 53 6.16 -3.77 -20.00
CA PRO A 53 4.77 -3.41 -19.68
C PRO A 53 3.81 -4.60 -19.58
N ALA A 54 3.99 -5.64 -20.37
CA ALA A 54 3.13 -6.82 -20.34
C ALA A 54 3.43 -7.68 -19.11
N TRP A 55 4.71 -7.84 -18.75
CA TRP A 55 5.14 -8.50 -17.53
C TRP A 55 4.62 -7.74 -16.30
N LEU A 56 4.80 -6.42 -16.29
CA LEU A 56 4.32 -5.56 -15.19
C LEU A 56 2.80 -5.72 -14.98
N ALA A 57 2.02 -5.71 -16.06
CA ALA A 57 0.58 -5.93 -15.98
C ALA A 57 0.24 -7.29 -15.36
N GLY A 58 0.92 -8.35 -15.77
CA GLY A 58 0.75 -9.69 -15.19
C GLY A 58 1.09 -9.75 -13.69
N ARG A 59 2.13 -9.02 -13.25
CA ARG A 59 2.50 -8.96 -11.83
C ARG A 59 1.54 -8.12 -11.00
N MET A 60 1.06 -7.02 -11.55
CA MET A 60 0.02 -6.22 -10.90
C MET A 60 -1.30 -7.00 -10.82
N GLU A 61 -1.65 -7.81 -11.83
CA GLU A 61 -2.80 -8.72 -11.74
C GLU A 61 -2.63 -9.74 -10.60
N MET A 62 -1.45 -10.31 -10.46
CA MET A 62 -1.18 -11.25 -9.36
C MET A 62 -1.30 -10.58 -7.98
N LEU A 63 -0.83 -9.33 -7.84
CA LEU A 63 -0.89 -8.57 -6.60
C LEU A 63 -2.29 -8.07 -6.27
N VAL A 64 -2.95 -7.46 -7.24
CA VAL A 64 -4.21 -6.72 -7.05
C VAL A 64 -5.41 -7.57 -7.39
N GLY A 65 -5.31 -8.46 -8.39
CA GLY A 65 -6.44 -9.15 -8.98
C GLY A 65 -7.31 -8.21 -9.81
N ALA A 66 -8.57 -8.53 -9.97
CA ALA A 66 -9.59 -7.69 -10.62
C ALA A 66 -9.46 -7.53 -12.15
N GLY A 67 -8.59 -8.27 -12.83
CA GLY A 67 -8.43 -8.22 -14.27
C GLY A 67 -7.50 -7.10 -14.76
N VAL A 68 -6.43 -6.82 -14.03
CA VAL A 68 -5.41 -5.85 -14.45
C VAL A 68 -4.77 -6.27 -15.77
N ARG A 69 -4.70 -5.36 -16.72
CA ARG A 69 -4.06 -5.57 -18.02
C ARG A 69 -3.38 -4.30 -18.53
N ALA A 70 -2.45 -4.47 -19.44
CA ALA A 70 -1.72 -3.35 -20.04
C ALA A 70 -2.66 -2.40 -20.82
N PRO A 71 -2.35 -1.10 -20.88
CA PRO A 71 -1.25 -0.46 -20.19
C PRO A 71 -1.50 -0.29 -18.69
N VAL A 72 -0.45 -0.41 -17.89
CA VAL A 72 -0.48 -0.16 -16.45
C VAL A 72 0.33 1.09 -16.14
N ARG A 73 -0.23 1.95 -15.31
CA ARG A 73 0.47 3.10 -14.72
C ARG A 73 0.49 2.93 -13.21
N MET A 74 1.65 3.10 -12.61
CA MET A 74 1.79 3.15 -11.16
C MET A 74 1.99 4.59 -10.67
N SER A 75 1.39 4.90 -9.53
CA SER A 75 1.63 6.14 -8.80
C SER A 75 2.00 5.78 -7.36
N LEU A 76 3.07 6.37 -6.85
CA LEU A 76 3.54 6.15 -5.49
C LEU A 76 3.12 7.33 -4.62
N TRP A 77 2.57 7.03 -3.43
CA TRP A 77 2.06 8.02 -2.46
C TRP A 77 1.13 9.07 -3.09
N THR A 78 -0.11 8.69 -3.27
CA THR A 78 -1.17 9.49 -3.91
C THR A 78 -1.52 10.80 -3.17
N GLU A 79 -0.75 11.19 -2.16
CA GLU A 79 -0.86 12.48 -1.46
C GLU A 79 -0.20 13.64 -2.23
N ALA A 80 0.64 13.34 -3.25
CA ALA A 80 1.29 14.39 -4.01
C ALA A 80 0.27 15.21 -4.82
N GLU A 81 0.48 16.50 -4.92
CA GLU A 81 -0.39 17.50 -5.57
C GLU A 81 -0.83 17.17 -7.02
N ARG A 82 -0.27 16.12 -7.60
CA ARG A 82 -0.48 15.72 -9.00
C ARG A 82 -1.54 14.62 -9.20
N GLU A 83 -1.99 13.97 -8.14
CA GLU A 83 -3.01 12.90 -8.21
C GLU A 83 -4.20 13.29 -7.33
N PRO A 84 -5.44 12.92 -7.72
CA PRO A 84 -6.58 13.19 -6.88
C PRO A 84 -6.42 12.48 -5.53
N LEU A 85 -6.41 13.24 -4.46
CA LEU A 85 -6.35 12.73 -3.10
C LEU A 85 -7.50 11.76 -2.85
N LEU A 86 -7.22 10.66 -2.19
CA LEU A 86 -8.23 9.69 -1.77
C LEU A 86 -8.84 10.16 -0.45
N HIS A 87 -9.90 10.94 -0.55
CA HIS A 87 -10.65 11.39 0.62
C HIS A 87 -11.76 10.39 0.95
N PRO A 88 -11.96 10.07 2.23
CA PRO A 88 -13.12 9.31 2.67
C PRO A 88 -14.41 10.05 2.26
N PRO A 89 -15.42 9.33 1.74
CA PRO A 89 -16.71 9.94 1.41
C PRO A 89 -17.38 10.53 2.66
N ALA A 90 -18.14 11.62 2.51
CA ALA A 90 -18.85 12.23 3.61
C ALA A 90 -19.79 11.25 4.34
N SER A 91 -20.39 10.31 3.61
CA SER A 91 -21.20 9.22 4.16
C SER A 91 -20.42 8.28 5.08
N TYR A 92 -19.15 7.97 4.74
CA TYR A 92 -18.27 7.19 5.61
C TYR A 92 -17.96 7.94 6.90
N ILE A 93 -17.57 9.21 6.78
CA ILE A 93 -17.26 10.05 7.95
C ILE A 93 -18.49 10.13 8.88
N ALA A 94 -19.69 10.33 8.34
CA ALA A 94 -20.93 10.36 9.10
C ALA A 94 -21.20 9.01 9.80
N ALA A 95 -21.01 7.88 9.11
CA ALA A 95 -21.20 6.54 9.70
C ALA A 95 -20.21 6.24 10.83
N VAL A 96 -18.94 6.63 10.66
CA VAL A 96 -17.90 6.47 11.69
C VAL A 96 -18.23 7.33 12.90
N ARG A 97 -18.63 8.59 12.68
CA ARG A 97 -19.04 9.50 13.75
C ARG A 97 -20.19 8.93 14.57
N THR A 98 -21.27 8.51 13.91
CA THR A 98 -22.42 7.88 14.58
C THR A 98 -22.05 6.65 15.39
N ARG A 99 -21.11 5.84 14.89
CA ARG A 99 -20.62 4.66 15.62
C ARG A 99 -19.83 5.05 16.86
N ALA A 100 -18.93 6.04 16.74
CA ALA A 100 -18.14 6.52 17.88
C ALA A 100 -19.00 7.15 18.96
N GLU A 101 -19.98 7.97 18.59
CA GLU A 101 -20.96 8.56 19.51
C GLU A 101 -21.75 7.48 20.27
N ARG A 102 -22.22 6.43 19.59
CA ARG A 102 -22.89 5.29 20.23
C ARG A 102 -21.99 4.50 21.18
N ALA A 103 -20.69 4.48 20.92
CA ALA A 103 -19.70 3.83 21.78
C ALA A 103 -19.22 4.71 22.95
N GLY A 104 -19.77 5.92 23.10
CA GLY A 104 -19.36 6.89 24.14
C GLY A 104 -18.00 7.53 23.87
N GLY A 105 -17.52 7.50 22.63
CA GLY A 105 -16.26 8.11 22.22
C GLY A 105 -16.36 9.62 22.00
N ASP A 106 -15.24 10.32 22.20
CA ASP A 106 -15.16 11.77 21.97
C ASP A 106 -15.17 12.10 20.48
N ALA A 107 -16.11 12.94 20.05
CA ALA A 107 -16.22 13.42 18.69
C ALA A 107 -14.98 14.23 18.24
N ALA A 108 -14.17 14.78 19.14
CA ALA A 108 -12.94 15.50 18.83
C ALA A 108 -11.85 14.58 18.25
N SER A 109 -11.83 13.29 18.59
CA SER A 109 -10.92 12.30 17.99
C SER A 109 -11.25 11.97 16.54
N LEU A 110 -12.38 12.49 16.01
CA LEU A 110 -12.92 12.18 14.69
C LEU A 110 -12.43 13.11 13.59
N THR A 111 -11.66 14.15 13.89
CA THR A 111 -11.08 15.05 12.89
C THR A 111 -10.12 14.33 11.93
N GLU A 112 -9.47 13.28 12.40
CA GLU A 112 -8.58 12.43 11.59
C GLU A 112 -9.32 11.62 10.51
N PHE A 113 -10.61 11.35 10.69
CA PHE A 113 -11.37 10.54 9.72
C PHE A 113 -11.65 11.27 8.39
N GLY A 114 -11.53 12.58 8.36
CA GLY A 114 -11.64 13.38 7.14
C GLY A 114 -10.31 13.56 6.40
N ALA A 115 -9.19 13.12 7.01
CA ALA A 115 -7.88 13.23 6.40
C ALA A 115 -7.78 12.37 5.14
N PRO A 116 -6.98 12.79 4.15
CA PRO A 116 -6.71 11.97 2.97
C PRO A 116 -6.15 10.60 3.35
N VAL A 117 -6.54 9.56 2.63
CA VAL A 117 -5.99 8.23 2.77
C VAL A 117 -4.74 8.13 1.90
N SER A 118 -3.59 8.06 2.52
CA SER A 118 -2.33 7.82 1.84
C SER A 118 -2.26 6.36 1.39
N VAL A 119 -2.00 6.16 0.10
CA VAL A 119 -1.81 4.83 -0.47
C VAL A 119 -0.40 4.72 -1.00
N PRO A 120 0.41 3.79 -0.48
CA PRO A 120 1.80 3.64 -0.92
C PRO A 120 1.92 3.41 -2.43
N VAL A 121 1.08 2.55 -3.01
CA VAL A 121 1.09 2.28 -4.45
C VAL A 121 -0.33 2.24 -4.99
N ARG A 122 -0.58 3.05 -6.01
CA ARG A 122 -1.80 2.99 -6.82
C ARG A 122 -1.46 2.44 -8.19
N VAL A 123 -2.29 1.55 -8.68
CA VAL A 123 -2.20 0.91 -9.99
C VAL A 123 -3.40 1.33 -10.81
N ASP A 124 -3.18 1.97 -11.95
CA ASP A 124 -4.21 2.31 -12.93
C ASP A 124 -4.05 1.42 -14.16
N SER A 125 -5.10 0.70 -14.50
CA SER A 125 -5.27 -0.11 -15.72
C SER A 125 -6.53 0.36 -16.44
N PRO A 126 -6.79 -0.02 -17.69
CA PRO A 126 -8.00 0.42 -18.40
C PRO A 126 -9.30 0.23 -17.63
N ASP A 127 -9.48 -0.91 -16.97
CA ASP A 127 -10.72 -1.28 -16.30
C ASP A 127 -10.59 -1.44 -14.78
N VAL A 128 -9.39 -1.24 -14.23
CA VAL A 128 -9.10 -1.52 -12.83
C VAL A 128 -8.37 -0.36 -12.17
N ILE A 129 -8.76 -0.07 -10.94
CA ILE A 129 -7.93 0.63 -9.96
C ILE A 129 -7.42 -0.39 -8.95
N GLY A 130 -6.10 -0.48 -8.78
CA GLY A 130 -5.45 -1.23 -7.72
C GLY A 130 -4.94 -0.31 -6.62
N LEU A 131 -5.20 -0.64 -5.38
CA LEU A 131 -4.61 0.03 -4.22
C LEU A 131 -3.79 -0.98 -3.43
N ILE A 132 -2.50 -0.71 -3.27
CA ILE A 132 -1.58 -1.57 -2.54
C ILE A 132 -1.14 -0.83 -1.29
N ASP A 133 -1.50 -1.36 -0.14
CA ASP A 133 -1.03 -0.89 1.17
C ASP A 133 0.12 -1.76 1.66
N ALA A 134 0.91 -1.25 2.58
CA ALA A 134 2.03 -1.96 3.15
C ALA A 134 2.09 -1.73 4.66
N VAL A 135 2.13 -2.82 5.42
CA VAL A 135 2.17 -2.77 6.89
C VAL A 135 3.52 -3.22 7.41
N GLY A 136 4.01 -2.51 8.41
CA GLY A 136 5.21 -2.86 9.15
C GLY A 136 4.96 -3.99 10.15
N ALA A 137 6.05 -4.54 10.71
CA ALA A 137 5.98 -5.62 11.71
C ALA A 137 5.15 -5.27 12.95
N THR A 138 5.12 -3.99 13.31
CA THR A 138 4.43 -3.46 14.50
C THR A 138 3.19 -2.63 14.16
N SER A 139 2.78 -2.57 12.89
CA SER A 139 1.63 -1.79 12.47
C SER A 139 0.35 -2.52 12.88
N ALA A 140 -0.52 -1.86 13.62
CA ALA A 140 -1.88 -2.33 13.82
C ALA A 140 -2.72 -1.98 12.59
N VAL A 141 -3.52 -2.94 12.11
CA VAL A 141 -4.50 -2.72 11.03
C VAL A 141 -5.61 -1.76 11.49
N GLY A 142 -5.83 -1.67 12.81
CA GLY A 142 -6.76 -0.74 13.42
C GLY A 142 -6.12 0.06 14.55
N ARG A 143 -5.99 1.37 14.40
CA ARG A 143 -5.63 2.31 15.47
C ARG A 143 -6.80 3.26 15.73
N GLY A 144 -7.11 3.51 16.99
CA GLY A 144 -8.12 4.50 17.38
C GLY A 144 -9.52 4.23 16.81
N GLY A 145 -9.91 2.95 16.63
CA GLY A 145 -11.20 2.58 16.05
C GLY A 145 -11.29 2.69 14.52
N ARG A 146 -10.22 3.08 13.83
CA ARG A 146 -10.13 3.06 12.36
C ARG A 146 -9.69 1.68 11.89
N ASP A 147 -10.39 1.16 10.89
CA ASP A 147 -10.00 -0.05 10.16
C ASP A 147 -9.38 0.38 8.83
N ARG A 148 -8.07 0.34 8.77
CA ARG A 148 -7.29 0.79 7.61
C ARG A 148 -7.68 0.09 6.32
N ILE A 149 -7.96 -1.21 6.38
CA ILE A 149 -8.34 -2.01 5.20
C ILE A 149 -9.73 -1.59 4.71
N VAL A 150 -10.69 -1.44 5.62
CA VAL A 150 -12.04 -0.98 5.26
C VAL A 150 -12.01 0.44 4.69
N GLU A 151 -11.23 1.33 5.29
CA GLU A 151 -11.07 2.70 4.80
C GLU A 151 -10.47 2.72 3.39
N LEU A 152 -9.43 1.93 3.15
CA LEU A 152 -8.82 1.80 1.82
C LEU A 152 -9.81 1.27 0.77
N ILE A 153 -10.59 0.26 1.13
CA ILE A 153 -11.65 -0.26 0.26
C ILE A 153 -12.69 0.83 -0.03
N ASP A 154 -13.12 1.56 0.98
CA ASP A 154 -14.18 2.56 0.80
C ASP A 154 -13.77 3.71 -0.12
N VAL A 155 -12.56 4.27 0.08
CA VAL A 155 -12.05 5.32 -0.81
C VAL A 155 -11.78 4.79 -2.22
N GLY A 156 -11.28 3.56 -2.32
CA GLY A 156 -11.06 2.89 -3.61
C GLY A 156 -12.34 2.66 -4.38
N LEU A 157 -13.42 2.23 -3.72
CA LEU A 157 -14.74 2.06 -4.32
C LEU A 157 -15.28 3.38 -4.86
N GLU A 158 -15.09 4.47 -4.14
CA GLU A 158 -15.52 5.79 -4.62
C GLU A 158 -14.75 6.21 -5.88
N GLN A 159 -13.44 5.99 -5.90
CA GLN A 159 -12.62 6.27 -7.08
C GLN A 159 -13.01 5.37 -8.26
N ALA A 160 -13.14 4.07 -8.03
CA ALA A 160 -13.53 3.12 -9.06
C ALA A 160 -14.88 3.47 -9.68
N ARG A 161 -15.87 3.83 -8.84
CA ARG A 161 -17.19 4.30 -9.29
C ARG A 161 -17.11 5.54 -10.18
N ARG A 162 -16.30 6.54 -9.79
CA ARG A 162 -16.13 7.79 -10.57
C ARG A 162 -15.51 7.54 -11.94
N LEU A 163 -14.64 6.54 -12.04
CA LEU A 163 -13.92 6.21 -13.27
C LEU A 163 -14.54 5.06 -14.07
N GLY A 164 -15.63 4.48 -13.60
CA GLY A 164 -16.28 3.33 -14.24
C GLY A 164 -15.41 2.08 -14.25
N LYS A 165 -14.55 1.91 -13.23
CA LYS A 165 -13.59 0.79 -13.10
C LYS A 165 -13.96 -0.16 -11.96
N THR A 166 -13.33 -1.33 -11.94
CA THR A 166 -13.35 -2.24 -10.81
C THR A 166 -12.24 -1.91 -9.81
N LEU A 167 -12.38 -2.39 -8.57
CA LEU A 167 -11.40 -2.19 -7.50
C LEU A 167 -10.71 -3.50 -7.12
N GLY A 168 -9.39 -3.46 -7.03
CA GLY A 168 -8.59 -4.44 -6.34
C GLY A 168 -7.80 -3.79 -5.19
N VAL A 169 -7.70 -4.48 -4.08
CA VAL A 169 -6.93 -4.04 -2.91
C VAL A 169 -5.97 -5.14 -2.50
N ALA A 170 -4.72 -4.79 -2.35
CA ALA A 170 -3.69 -5.68 -1.84
C ALA A 170 -3.03 -5.10 -0.59
N VAL A 171 -2.63 -5.98 0.32
CA VAL A 171 -1.86 -5.60 1.50
C VAL A 171 -0.57 -6.39 1.54
N LEU A 172 0.55 -5.67 1.61
CA LEU A 172 1.88 -6.25 1.77
C LEU A 172 2.25 -6.29 3.25
N TYR A 173 2.83 -7.39 3.69
CA TYR A 173 3.26 -7.57 5.07
C TYR A 173 4.54 -8.37 5.18
N ARG A 174 5.20 -8.33 6.33
CA ARG A 174 6.32 -9.20 6.66
C ARG A 174 5.81 -10.53 7.21
N SER A 175 6.18 -11.66 6.60
CA SER A 175 5.81 -12.99 7.09
C SER A 175 6.33 -13.24 8.52
N GLY A 176 5.56 -13.97 9.31
CA GLY A 176 5.93 -14.36 10.67
C GLY A 176 5.76 -13.25 11.71
N THR A 177 4.98 -12.21 11.41
CA THR A 177 4.66 -11.13 12.36
C THR A 177 3.19 -11.18 12.78
N ASP A 178 2.87 -10.55 13.90
CA ASP A 178 1.47 -10.39 14.37
C ASP A 178 0.65 -9.60 13.34
N ALA A 179 1.26 -8.59 12.71
CA ALA A 179 0.63 -7.82 11.65
C ALA A 179 0.23 -8.69 10.45
N ALA A 180 1.02 -9.72 10.10
CA ALA A 180 0.65 -10.68 9.05
C ALA A 180 -0.62 -11.45 9.41
N THR A 181 -0.70 -11.94 10.64
CA THR A 181 -1.88 -12.68 11.13
C THR A 181 -3.11 -11.79 11.16
N GLU A 182 -2.98 -10.55 11.61
CA GLU A 182 -4.06 -9.57 11.67
C GLU A 182 -4.57 -9.22 10.26
N VAL A 183 -3.67 -8.94 9.30
CA VAL A 183 -4.01 -8.65 7.89
C VAL A 183 -4.77 -9.82 7.28
N SER A 184 -4.21 -11.04 7.37
CA SER A 184 -4.84 -12.24 6.80
C SER A 184 -6.22 -12.50 7.42
N GLY A 185 -6.33 -12.41 8.74
CA GLY A 185 -7.60 -12.53 9.44
C GLY A 185 -8.63 -11.50 8.97
N ARG A 186 -8.21 -10.24 8.83
CA ARG A 186 -9.10 -9.16 8.41
C ARG A 186 -9.54 -9.28 6.96
N LEU A 187 -8.63 -9.57 6.05
CA LEU A 187 -8.96 -9.78 4.62
C LEU A 187 -9.90 -10.98 4.44
N ASN A 188 -9.65 -12.08 5.16
CA ASN A 188 -10.54 -13.25 5.13
C ASN A 188 -11.95 -12.90 5.64
N ALA A 189 -12.05 -12.10 6.70
CA ALA A 189 -13.34 -11.64 7.23
C ALA A 189 -14.13 -10.78 6.22
N LEU A 190 -13.45 -10.07 5.32
CA LEU A 190 -14.05 -9.17 4.32
C LEU A 190 -14.30 -9.82 2.95
N ARG A 191 -13.89 -11.06 2.72
CA ARG A 191 -13.94 -11.71 1.39
C ARG A 191 -15.33 -11.85 0.80
N THR A 192 -16.37 -11.94 1.61
CA THR A 192 -17.73 -12.08 1.09
C THR A 192 -18.39 -10.70 0.91
N THR A 193 -19.17 -10.53 -0.16
CA THR A 193 -19.93 -9.29 -0.39
C THR A 193 -20.82 -8.93 0.81
N LYS A 194 -21.39 -9.93 1.49
CA LYS A 194 -22.20 -9.73 2.70
C LYS A 194 -21.38 -9.10 3.83
N ASN A 195 -20.21 -9.63 4.11
CA ASN A 195 -19.35 -9.13 5.18
C ASN A 195 -18.79 -7.75 4.84
N LEU A 196 -18.43 -7.55 3.57
CA LEU A 196 -17.96 -6.25 3.08
C LEU A 196 -19.07 -5.19 3.18
N ALA A 197 -20.29 -5.51 2.79
CA ALA A 197 -21.43 -4.61 2.95
C ALA A 197 -21.72 -4.30 4.44
N ALA A 198 -21.58 -5.28 5.33
CA ALA A 198 -21.70 -5.05 6.77
C ALA A 198 -20.61 -4.12 7.33
N ALA A 199 -19.41 -4.16 6.75
CA ALA A 199 -18.31 -3.25 7.12
C ALA A 199 -18.50 -1.81 6.55
N LEU A 200 -19.31 -1.66 5.49
CA LEU A 200 -19.59 -0.40 4.79
C LEU A 200 -21.09 -0.02 4.85
N PRO A 201 -21.69 0.13 6.05
CA PRO A 201 -23.14 0.28 6.20
C PRO A 201 -23.70 1.59 5.64
N HIS A 202 -22.85 2.55 5.32
CA HIS A 202 -23.21 3.82 4.68
C HIS A 202 -23.40 3.71 3.16
N ARG A 203 -23.01 2.57 2.56
CA ARG A 203 -23.19 2.31 1.13
C ARG A 203 -24.48 1.51 0.89
N SER A 204 -25.31 1.99 -0.02
CA SER A 204 -26.53 1.27 -0.43
C SER A 204 -26.20 0.00 -1.23
N THR A 205 -25.08 0.01 -1.96
CA THR A 205 -24.57 -1.13 -2.73
C THR A 205 -23.05 -1.20 -2.60
N VAL A 206 -22.55 -2.41 -2.46
CA VAL A 206 -21.11 -2.70 -2.42
C VAL A 206 -20.80 -3.68 -3.55
N PRO A 207 -20.13 -3.24 -4.62
CA PRO A 207 -19.72 -4.15 -5.70
C PRO A 207 -18.64 -5.11 -5.21
N PRO A 208 -18.39 -6.21 -5.93
CA PRO A 208 -17.28 -7.11 -5.65
C PRO A 208 -15.94 -6.36 -5.67
N VAL A 209 -15.08 -6.66 -4.70
CA VAL A 209 -13.71 -6.14 -4.60
C VAL A 209 -12.76 -7.32 -4.59
N ALA A 210 -11.72 -7.27 -5.42
CA ALA A 210 -10.64 -8.24 -5.33
C ALA A 210 -9.78 -7.89 -4.11
N LEU A 211 -9.70 -8.80 -3.14
CA LEU A 211 -8.88 -8.65 -1.95
C LEU A 211 -7.72 -9.64 -2.02
N ARG A 212 -6.49 -9.13 -1.93
CA ARG A 212 -5.26 -9.89 -2.01
C ARG A 212 -4.32 -9.54 -0.87
N GLU A 213 -3.43 -10.47 -0.59
CA GLU A 213 -2.33 -10.29 0.34
C GLU A 213 -1.07 -10.94 -0.22
N MET A 214 0.09 -10.37 0.10
CA MET A 214 1.38 -10.96 -0.25
C MET A 214 2.42 -10.59 0.80
N SER A 215 3.33 -11.50 1.10
CA SER A 215 4.46 -11.16 1.95
C SER A 215 5.55 -10.42 1.16
N TRP A 216 6.29 -9.55 1.86
CA TRP A 216 7.49 -8.94 1.31
C TRP A 216 8.49 -9.96 0.82
N GLN A 217 8.62 -11.10 1.53
CA GLN A 217 9.51 -12.19 1.15
C GLN A 217 9.15 -12.79 -0.21
N GLN A 218 7.86 -12.92 -0.51
CA GLN A 218 7.40 -13.38 -1.82
C GLN A 218 7.61 -12.32 -2.91
N LEU A 219 7.24 -11.07 -2.63
CA LEU A 219 7.38 -9.98 -3.59
C LEU A 219 8.84 -9.72 -3.96
N LEU A 220 9.75 -9.73 -2.98
CA LEU A 220 11.18 -9.52 -3.22
C LEU A 220 11.81 -10.63 -4.07
N LYS A 221 11.38 -11.88 -3.94
CA LYS A 221 11.80 -12.97 -4.82
C LYS A 221 11.37 -12.74 -6.27
N ILE A 222 10.12 -12.30 -6.46
CA ILE A 222 9.59 -11.96 -7.78
C ILE A 222 10.35 -10.77 -8.37
N TRP A 223 10.56 -9.73 -7.58
CA TRP A 223 11.30 -8.54 -7.95
C TRP A 223 12.75 -8.87 -8.35
N GLN A 224 13.45 -9.68 -7.55
CA GLN A 224 14.81 -10.12 -7.88
C GLN A 224 14.84 -10.89 -9.20
N SER A 225 13.92 -11.85 -9.38
CA SER A 225 13.86 -12.65 -10.61
C SER A 225 13.63 -11.81 -11.86
N GLU A 226 12.85 -10.72 -11.74
CA GLU A 226 12.65 -9.77 -12.86
C GLU A 226 13.92 -8.98 -13.14
N LEU A 227 14.61 -8.48 -12.13
CA LEU A 227 15.85 -7.75 -12.33
C LEU A 227 16.97 -8.63 -12.89
N ASP A 228 17.05 -9.88 -12.46
CA ASP A 228 17.99 -10.87 -12.99
C ASP A 228 17.69 -11.13 -14.49
N TYR A 229 16.43 -11.23 -14.85
CA TYR A 229 16.02 -11.39 -16.27
C TYR A 229 16.36 -10.16 -17.11
N LEU A 230 16.27 -8.95 -16.56
CA LEU A 230 16.56 -7.70 -17.24
C LEU A 230 18.05 -7.29 -17.17
N ASP A 231 18.90 -8.13 -16.55
CA ASP A 231 20.32 -7.84 -16.31
C ASP A 231 20.57 -6.53 -15.53
N VAL A 232 19.67 -6.22 -14.57
CA VAL A 232 19.76 -5.04 -13.71
C VAL A 232 20.45 -5.41 -12.40
N ASP A 233 21.77 -5.35 -12.34
CA ASP A 233 22.56 -5.83 -11.19
C ASP A 233 23.48 -4.77 -10.55
N GLY A 234 23.22 -3.51 -10.77
CA GLY A 234 24.03 -2.39 -10.28
C GLY A 234 24.27 -2.39 -8.76
N LEU A 235 25.27 -1.63 -8.31
CA LEU A 235 25.65 -1.55 -6.90
C LEU A 235 24.48 -1.22 -5.96
N PRO A 236 23.55 -0.30 -6.28
CA PRO A 236 22.37 -0.03 -5.42
C PRO A 236 21.49 -1.26 -5.22
N VAL A 237 21.27 -2.06 -6.27
CA VAL A 237 20.47 -3.30 -6.21
C VAL A 237 21.15 -4.31 -5.28
N LYS A 238 22.46 -4.53 -5.43
CA LYS A 238 23.24 -5.44 -4.57
C LYS A 238 23.21 -5.02 -3.10
N GLN A 239 23.31 -3.71 -2.83
CA GLN A 239 23.22 -3.16 -1.47
C GLN A 239 21.83 -3.36 -0.87
N PHE A 240 20.78 -3.14 -1.66
CA PHE A 240 19.42 -3.34 -1.19
C PHE A 240 19.09 -4.82 -0.94
N LEU A 241 19.55 -5.73 -1.79
CA LEU A 241 19.41 -7.17 -1.57
C LEU A 241 20.14 -7.62 -0.30
N ALA A 242 21.36 -7.11 -0.05
CA ALA A 242 22.09 -7.38 1.19
C ALA A 242 21.31 -6.88 2.41
N HIS A 243 20.77 -5.65 2.34
CA HIS A 243 19.93 -5.09 3.40
C HIS A 243 18.69 -5.98 3.65
N CYS A 244 18.00 -6.45 2.60
CA CYS A 244 16.83 -7.32 2.74
C CYS A 244 17.19 -8.67 3.40
N ARG A 245 18.35 -9.27 3.05
CA ARG A 245 18.82 -10.50 3.71
C ARG A 245 19.15 -10.28 5.17
N ASP A 246 19.85 -9.20 5.52
CA ASP A 246 20.17 -8.85 6.90
C ASP A 246 18.93 -8.66 7.77
N ARG A 247 17.78 -8.35 7.14
CA ARG A 247 16.48 -8.16 7.79
C ARG A 247 15.56 -9.40 7.73
N GLY A 248 16.03 -10.51 7.18
CA GLY A 248 15.23 -11.74 7.05
C GLY A 248 14.02 -11.58 6.14
N LEU A 249 14.14 -10.74 5.10
CA LEU A 249 13.12 -10.55 4.07
C LEU A 249 13.39 -11.42 2.83
N MET A 250 14.55 -12.09 2.80
CA MET A 250 14.97 -12.99 1.72
C MET A 250 15.66 -14.20 2.29
#